data_dddf8d5344bbad59a85ac5b3bf629688
#
_entry.id   dddf8d5344bbad59a85ac5b3bf629688
#
_cell.length_a   1.000
_cell.length_b   1.000
_cell.length_c   1.000
_cell.angle_alpha   90.00
_cell.angle_beta   90.00
_cell.angle_gamma   90.00
#
_symmetry.space_group_name_H-M   'P 1'
#
loop_
_entity.id
_entity.type
_entity.pdbx_description
1 polymer ?
#
loop_
_entity_poly.entity_id
_entity_poly.type
_entity_poly.pdbx_seq_one_letter_code
_entity_poly.pdbx_strand_id
1 'polypeptide(L)'
;MASNLNKCTYCGKTFAKERTLQVHLCEPKRRHLQRDEKWVVNAFMVFQRFYQIHQHNSKPRTYDDFVDSAYYNAFVKFGRYIMYINPLYPDKYIDYVLHSKIKLDHWARDDLYEAYLIDALKGEPVEAALQRSIATMMDWATEQNAQWSDYFRL
;
A
#
# COMPACT_ATOMS: atom_id res chain seq x y z
N MET A 1 4.08 -44.09 -13.53
CA MET A 1 3.56 -42.70 -13.77
C MET A 1 3.71 -41.90 -12.50
N ALA A 2 4.44 -40.84 -12.54
CA ALA A 2 4.50 -39.94 -11.40
C ALA A 2 3.10 -39.33 -11.21
N SER A 3 2.44 -39.65 -10.12
CA SER A 3 1.18 -39.04 -9.78
C SER A 3 1.41 -37.57 -9.48
N ASN A 4 0.65 -36.67 -10.13
CA ASN A 4 0.65 -35.24 -9.84
C ASN A 4 0.05 -34.90 -8.45
N LEU A 5 -0.12 -35.94 -7.58
CA LEU A 5 -0.79 -35.81 -6.29
C LEU A 5 -0.10 -34.85 -5.31
N ASN A 6 1.22 -34.66 -5.46
CA ASN A 6 2.00 -33.84 -4.55
C ASN A 6 2.59 -32.62 -5.26
N LYS A 7 1.85 -32.00 -6.16
CA LYS A 7 2.27 -30.82 -6.90
C LYS A 7 1.78 -29.54 -6.22
N CYS A 8 2.67 -28.58 -6.01
CA CYS A 8 2.29 -27.26 -5.54
C CYS A 8 1.54 -26.50 -6.64
N THR A 9 0.31 -26.08 -6.36
CA THR A 9 -0.53 -25.35 -7.31
C THR A 9 -0.01 -23.93 -7.59
N TYR A 10 0.85 -23.40 -6.72
CA TYR A 10 1.38 -22.05 -6.86
C TYR A 10 2.69 -21.99 -7.66
N CYS A 11 3.62 -22.88 -7.41
CA CYS A 11 4.93 -22.86 -8.11
C CYS A 11 5.14 -24.05 -9.07
N GLY A 12 4.25 -25.04 -9.07
CA GLY A 12 4.32 -26.21 -9.94
C GLY A 12 5.33 -27.27 -9.54
N LYS A 13 6.06 -27.08 -8.44
CA LYS A 13 7.04 -28.06 -7.95
C LYS A 13 6.33 -29.28 -7.39
N THR A 14 6.88 -30.48 -7.68
CA THR A 14 6.37 -31.75 -7.18
C THR A 14 7.21 -32.29 -6.04
N PHE A 15 6.57 -32.98 -5.11
CA PHE A 15 7.21 -33.58 -3.93
C PHE A 15 6.88 -35.07 -3.82
N ALA A 16 7.81 -35.82 -3.28
CA ALA A 16 7.63 -37.27 -3.09
C ALA A 16 6.60 -37.59 -1.98
N LYS A 17 6.49 -36.72 -1.00
CA LYS A 17 5.61 -36.90 0.18
C LYS A 17 4.61 -35.76 0.29
N GLU A 18 3.35 -36.10 0.62
CA GLU A 18 2.28 -35.14 0.86
C GLU A 18 2.63 -34.18 2.00
N ARG A 19 3.22 -34.67 3.08
CA ARG A 19 3.64 -33.84 4.21
C ARG A 19 4.64 -32.74 3.79
N THR A 20 5.56 -33.06 2.90
CA THR A 20 6.52 -32.10 2.38
C THR A 20 5.82 -31.00 1.60
N LEU A 21 4.80 -31.35 0.81
CA LEU A 21 3.96 -30.37 0.12
C LEU A 21 3.18 -29.48 1.09
N GLN A 22 2.60 -30.07 2.15
CA GLN A 22 1.81 -29.33 3.14
C GLN A 22 2.62 -28.23 3.85
N VAL A 23 3.89 -28.51 4.16
CA VAL A 23 4.79 -27.54 4.83
C VAL A 23 5.57 -26.66 3.85
N HIS A 24 5.44 -26.94 2.55
CA HIS A 24 6.12 -26.20 1.51
C HIS A 24 5.59 -24.76 1.43
N LEU A 25 6.49 -23.79 1.44
CA LEU A 25 6.18 -22.38 1.32
C LEU A 25 7.10 -21.73 0.29
N CYS A 26 6.66 -21.72 -0.97
CA CYS A 26 7.32 -21.00 -2.04
C CYS A 26 6.91 -19.52 -2.05
N GLU A 27 7.65 -18.71 -2.76
CA GLU A 27 7.36 -17.28 -2.85
C GLU A 27 5.96 -16.98 -3.42
N PRO A 28 5.50 -17.58 -4.53
CA PRO A 28 4.14 -17.38 -5.00
C PRO A 28 3.08 -17.77 -3.97
N LYS A 29 3.24 -18.87 -3.28
CA LYS A 29 2.31 -19.31 -2.23
C LYS A 29 2.26 -18.30 -1.09
N ARG A 30 3.43 -17.84 -0.62
CA ARG A 30 3.53 -16.84 0.43
C ARG A 30 2.79 -15.55 0.04
N ARG A 31 2.98 -15.09 -1.17
CA ARG A 31 2.32 -13.88 -1.70
C ARG A 31 0.80 -14.05 -1.77
N HIS A 32 0.30 -15.23 -2.17
CA HIS A 32 -1.14 -15.54 -2.14
C HIS A 32 -1.70 -15.58 -0.72
N LEU A 33 -0.98 -16.18 0.23
CA LEU A 33 -1.41 -16.26 1.62
C LEU A 33 -1.48 -14.90 2.31
N GLN A 34 -0.70 -13.93 1.87
CA GLN A 34 -0.68 -12.56 2.40
C GLN A 34 -1.74 -11.64 1.79
N ARG A 35 -2.58 -12.16 0.91
CA ARG A 35 -3.55 -11.38 0.13
C ARG A 35 -4.43 -10.45 0.98
N ASP A 36 -4.84 -10.88 2.17
CA ASP A 36 -5.77 -10.14 3.01
C ASP A 36 -5.08 -9.20 4.01
N GLU A 37 -3.74 -9.18 4.04
CA GLU A 37 -3.00 -8.23 4.85
C GLU A 37 -3.19 -6.81 4.33
N LYS A 38 -3.45 -5.85 5.24
CA LYS A 38 -3.78 -4.46 4.86
C LYS A 38 -2.73 -3.83 3.96
N TRP A 39 -1.46 -4.04 4.25
CA TRP A 39 -0.36 -3.51 3.43
C TRP A 39 -0.30 -4.14 2.04
N VAL A 40 -0.72 -5.39 1.90
CA VAL A 40 -0.81 -6.07 0.60
C VAL A 40 -2.02 -5.58 -0.18
N VAL A 41 -3.15 -5.38 0.47
CA VAL A 41 -4.35 -4.78 -0.14
C VAL A 41 -4.03 -3.40 -0.69
N ASN A 42 -3.36 -2.57 0.09
CA ASN A 42 -2.90 -1.24 -0.35
C ASN A 42 -1.94 -1.34 -1.54
N ALA A 43 -0.96 -2.24 -1.46
CA ALA A 43 0.01 -2.45 -2.52
C ALA A 43 -0.64 -2.92 -3.83
N PHE A 44 -1.59 -3.83 -3.74
CA PHE A 44 -2.32 -4.32 -4.92
C PHE A 44 -3.17 -3.21 -5.56
N MET A 45 -3.84 -2.41 -4.77
CA MET A 45 -4.59 -1.25 -5.27
C MET A 45 -3.68 -0.27 -6.01
N VAL A 46 -2.52 0.04 -5.46
CA VAL A 46 -1.52 0.91 -6.09
C VAL A 46 -0.99 0.29 -7.39
N PHE A 47 -0.72 -1.01 -7.38
CA PHE A 47 -0.28 -1.77 -8.56
C PHE A 47 -1.32 -1.67 -9.69
N GLN A 48 -2.58 -1.91 -9.39
CA GLN A 48 -3.67 -1.79 -10.37
C GLN A 48 -3.78 -0.36 -10.90
N ARG A 49 -3.73 0.62 -10.03
CA ARG A 49 -3.82 2.03 -10.39
C ARG A 49 -2.64 2.47 -11.26
N PHE A 50 -1.44 2.01 -10.94
CA PHE A 50 -0.25 2.27 -11.75
C PHE A 50 -0.43 1.84 -13.20
N TYR A 51 -0.86 0.61 -13.42
CA TYR A 51 -1.09 0.11 -14.78
C TYR A 51 -2.29 0.77 -15.47
N GLN A 52 -3.31 1.13 -14.72
CA GLN A 52 -4.46 1.87 -15.23
C GLN A 52 -4.06 3.25 -15.77
N ILE A 53 -3.15 3.94 -15.10
CA ILE A 53 -2.64 5.25 -15.53
C ILE A 53 -1.71 5.12 -16.74
N HIS A 54 -0.83 4.14 -16.74
CA HIS A 54 0.23 4.02 -17.75
C HIS A 54 -0.12 3.14 -18.95
N GLN A 55 -1.18 2.34 -18.86
CA GLN A 55 -1.62 1.43 -19.91
C GLN A 55 -3.14 1.51 -20.10
N HIS A 56 -3.62 2.61 -20.64
CA HIS A 56 -5.06 2.94 -20.71
C HIS A 56 -5.95 1.91 -21.37
N ASN A 57 -5.43 1.10 -22.30
CA ASN A 57 -6.21 0.14 -23.07
C ASN A 57 -5.97 -1.32 -22.64
N SER A 58 -5.26 -1.55 -21.56
CA SER A 58 -4.99 -2.90 -21.06
C SER A 58 -6.13 -3.38 -20.16
N LYS A 59 -6.30 -4.70 -20.10
CA LYS A 59 -7.21 -5.32 -19.12
C LYS A 59 -6.75 -4.98 -17.70
N PRO A 60 -7.69 -4.83 -16.74
CA PRO A 60 -7.32 -4.66 -15.34
C PRO A 60 -6.39 -5.77 -14.87
N ARG A 61 -5.35 -5.40 -14.14
CA ARG A 61 -4.40 -6.37 -13.58
C ARG A 61 -5.05 -7.15 -12.45
N THR A 62 -4.84 -8.46 -12.45
CA THR A 62 -5.36 -9.37 -11.43
C THR A 62 -4.38 -9.51 -10.27
N TYR A 63 -4.83 -10.13 -9.19
CA TYR A 63 -3.93 -10.47 -8.08
C TYR A 63 -2.86 -11.47 -8.52
N ASP A 64 -3.16 -12.40 -9.41
CA ASP A 64 -2.16 -13.31 -9.98
C ASP A 64 -1.07 -12.55 -10.74
N ASP A 65 -1.44 -11.53 -11.53
CA ASP A 65 -0.47 -10.65 -12.18
C ASP A 65 0.43 -9.95 -11.16
N PHE A 66 -0.13 -9.52 -10.05
CA PHE A 66 0.62 -8.88 -8.96
C PHE A 66 1.60 -9.86 -8.30
N VAL A 67 1.15 -11.07 -8.00
CA VAL A 67 2.00 -12.12 -7.43
C VAL A 67 3.20 -12.43 -8.33
N ASP A 68 2.99 -12.45 -9.63
CA ASP A 68 4.04 -12.74 -10.62
C ASP A 68 4.94 -11.54 -10.94
N SER A 69 4.59 -10.36 -10.43
CA SER A 69 5.34 -9.14 -10.71
C SER A 69 6.73 -9.15 -10.08
N ALA A 70 7.73 -8.78 -10.86
CA ALA A 70 9.09 -8.54 -10.35
C ALA A 70 9.15 -7.38 -9.35
N TYR A 71 8.14 -6.52 -9.34
CA TYR A 71 8.04 -5.35 -8.47
C TYR A 71 7.14 -5.56 -7.26
N TYR A 72 6.68 -6.78 -7.01
CA TYR A 72 5.80 -7.10 -5.88
C TYR A 72 6.31 -6.51 -4.56
N ASN A 73 7.56 -6.78 -4.22
CA ASN A 73 8.14 -6.33 -2.95
C ASN A 73 8.22 -4.81 -2.85
N ALA A 74 8.49 -4.13 -3.96
CA ALA A 74 8.55 -2.67 -3.99
C ALA A 74 7.17 -2.05 -3.77
N PHE A 75 6.12 -2.61 -4.38
CA PHE A 75 4.74 -2.18 -4.13
C PHE A 75 4.30 -2.47 -2.69
N VAL A 76 4.67 -3.63 -2.15
CA VAL A 76 4.36 -3.98 -0.75
C VAL A 76 5.06 -3.03 0.22
N LYS A 77 6.31 -2.68 -0.04
CA LYS A 77 7.05 -1.68 0.74
C LYS A 77 6.29 -0.34 0.77
N PHE A 78 5.80 0.10 -0.39
CA PHE A 78 5.00 1.32 -0.47
C PHE A 78 3.65 1.18 0.24
N GLY A 79 2.99 0.03 0.12
CA GLY A 79 1.74 -0.25 0.84
C GLY A 79 1.89 -0.17 2.35
N ARG A 80 2.99 -0.69 2.88
CA ARG A 80 3.35 -0.57 4.30
C ARG A 80 3.62 0.88 4.70
N TYR A 81 4.31 1.62 3.85
CA TYR A 81 4.62 3.03 4.09
C TYR A 81 3.35 3.87 4.16
N ILE A 82 2.40 3.67 3.23
CA ILE A 82 1.09 4.35 3.26
C ILE A 82 0.38 4.08 4.58
N MET A 83 0.40 2.84 5.04
CA MET A 83 -0.23 2.45 6.29
C MET A 83 0.44 3.11 7.50
N TYR A 84 1.78 3.22 7.46
CA TYR A 84 2.57 3.82 8.52
C TYR A 84 2.34 5.33 8.64
N ILE A 85 2.39 6.06 7.52
CA ILE A 85 2.25 7.52 7.52
C ILE A 85 0.79 7.98 7.62
N ASN A 86 -0.17 7.13 7.29
CA ASN A 86 -1.60 7.48 7.23
C ASN A 86 -1.81 8.82 6.52
N PRO A 87 -1.56 8.90 5.20
CA PRO A 87 -1.40 10.17 4.50
C PRO A 87 -2.68 10.99 4.45
N LEU A 88 -2.51 12.29 4.41
CA LEU A 88 -3.58 13.23 4.15
C LEU A 88 -4.09 13.02 2.72
N TYR A 89 -5.40 12.79 2.56
CA TYR A 89 -6.05 12.47 1.28
C TYR A 89 -5.34 11.32 0.54
N PRO A 90 -5.46 10.07 1.04
CA PRO A 90 -4.67 8.93 0.52
C PRO A 90 -4.70 8.76 -0.99
N ASP A 91 -5.88 8.88 -1.61
CA ASP A 91 -6.02 8.72 -3.06
C ASP A 91 -5.26 9.79 -3.84
N LYS A 92 -5.31 11.03 -3.36
CA LYS A 92 -4.56 12.13 -3.97
C LYS A 92 -3.06 11.94 -3.82
N TYR A 93 -2.60 11.46 -2.66
CA TYR A 93 -1.20 11.15 -2.43
C TYR A 93 -0.71 10.05 -3.36
N ILE A 94 -1.47 8.96 -3.48
CA ILE A 94 -1.14 7.86 -4.37
C ILE A 94 -1.04 8.36 -5.81
N ASP A 95 -2.02 9.13 -6.29
CA ASP A 95 -2.00 9.68 -7.64
C ASP A 95 -0.81 10.65 -7.84
N TYR A 96 -0.48 11.44 -6.85
CA TYR A 96 0.70 12.30 -6.88
C TYR A 96 1.98 11.49 -7.10
N VAL A 97 2.16 10.41 -6.33
CA VAL A 97 3.32 9.52 -6.44
C VAL A 97 3.35 8.82 -7.80
N LEU A 98 2.21 8.32 -8.27
CA LEU A 98 2.11 7.62 -9.55
C LEU A 98 2.39 8.52 -10.76
N HIS A 99 2.12 9.81 -10.66
CA HIS A 99 2.43 10.79 -11.70
C HIS A 99 3.83 11.39 -11.52
N SER A 100 4.50 11.14 -10.41
CA SER A 100 5.89 11.54 -10.24
C SER A 100 6.78 10.71 -11.16
N LYS A 101 7.89 11.27 -11.60
CA LYS A 101 8.88 10.54 -12.40
C LYS A 101 9.91 9.82 -11.52
N ILE A 102 9.55 9.58 -10.26
CA ILE A 102 10.42 8.95 -9.28
C ILE A 102 10.31 7.43 -9.43
N LYS A 103 11.42 6.74 -9.32
CA LYS A 103 11.47 5.28 -9.39
C LYS A 103 10.72 4.66 -8.21
N LEU A 104 10.05 3.55 -8.45
CA LEU A 104 9.23 2.83 -7.48
C LEU A 104 9.97 2.56 -6.16
N ASP A 105 11.25 2.20 -6.21
CA ASP A 105 12.05 1.93 -5.02
C ASP A 105 12.18 3.14 -4.08
N HIS A 106 11.88 4.34 -4.58
CA HIS A 106 12.03 5.59 -3.84
C HIS A 106 10.69 6.21 -3.42
N TRP A 107 9.58 5.52 -3.63
CA TRP A 107 8.26 6.04 -3.28
C TRP A 107 8.01 6.10 -1.77
N ALA A 108 8.59 5.18 -1.02
CA ALA A 108 8.45 5.10 0.44
C ALA A 108 9.46 6.01 1.15
N ARG A 109 9.39 7.32 0.88
CA ARG A 109 10.30 8.32 1.44
C ARG A 109 9.55 9.51 2.02
N ASP A 110 9.99 9.96 3.17
CA ASP A 110 9.39 11.09 3.87
C ASP A 110 9.52 12.40 3.09
N ASP A 111 10.64 12.63 2.40
CA ASP A 111 10.85 13.82 1.58
C ASP A 111 9.85 13.92 0.43
N LEU A 112 9.47 12.81 -0.19
CA LEU A 112 8.44 12.78 -1.22
C LEU A 112 7.06 13.11 -0.63
N TYR A 113 6.75 12.57 0.54
CA TYR A 113 5.50 12.88 1.23
C TYR A 113 5.43 14.34 1.66
N GLU A 114 6.53 14.90 2.15
CA GLU A 114 6.63 16.32 2.50
C GLU A 114 6.38 17.24 1.29
N ALA A 115 6.96 16.90 0.13
CA ALA A 115 6.73 17.65 -1.11
C ALA A 115 5.25 17.60 -1.52
N TYR A 116 4.61 16.44 -1.39
CA TYR A 116 3.18 16.29 -1.63
C TYR A 116 2.35 17.17 -0.68
N LEU A 117 2.69 17.19 0.61
CA LEU A 117 1.97 17.98 1.61
C LEU A 117 2.03 19.48 1.29
N ILE A 118 3.19 19.97 0.86
CA ILE A 118 3.33 21.37 0.47
C ILE A 118 2.37 21.71 -0.67
N ASP A 119 2.31 20.87 -1.70
CA ASP A 119 1.40 21.09 -2.83
C ASP A 119 -0.07 20.98 -2.44
N ALA A 120 -0.42 19.95 -1.66
CA ALA A 120 -1.79 19.70 -1.23
C ALA A 120 -2.32 20.84 -0.35
N LEU A 121 -1.51 21.35 0.56
CA LEU A 121 -1.91 22.41 1.50
C LEU A 121 -2.00 23.78 0.84
N LYS A 122 -1.22 24.05 -0.20
CA LYS A 122 -1.32 25.30 -0.96
C LYS A 122 -2.67 25.48 -1.65
N GLY A 123 -3.25 24.40 -2.15
CA GLY A 123 -4.54 24.42 -2.84
C GLY A 123 -5.73 24.16 -1.94
N GLU A 124 -5.54 23.98 -0.64
CA GLU A 124 -6.60 23.62 0.28
C GLU A 124 -7.53 24.79 0.56
N PRO A 125 -8.88 24.63 0.41
CA PRO A 125 -9.84 25.66 0.82
C PRO A 125 -9.73 25.98 2.31
N VAL A 126 -9.96 27.24 2.70
CA VAL A 126 -9.88 27.68 4.10
C VAL A 126 -10.78 26.84 5.02
N GLU A 127 -11.98 26.50 4.57
CA GLU A 127 -12.92 25.68 5.33
C GLU A 127 -12.36 24.28 5.61
N ALA A 128 -11.73 23.64 4.63
CA ALA A 128 -11.11 22.33 4.79
C ALA A 128 -9.91 22.39 5.75
N ALA A 129 -9.09 23.43 5.64
CA ALA A 129 -7.97 23.68 6.56
C ALA A 129 -8.45 23.86 8.00
N LEU A 130 -9.53 24.63 8.20
CA LEU A 130 -10.12 24.85 9.50
C LEU A 130 -10.67 23.55 10.10
N GLN A 131 -11.43 22.78 9.34
CA GLN A 131 -11.98 21.49 9.80
C GLN A 131 -10.88 20.52 10.20
N ARG A 132 -9.81 20.44 9.41
CA ARG A 132 -8.65 19.59 9.71
C ARG A 132 -7.97 20.04 10.99
N SER A 133 -7.79 21.34 11.19
CA SER A 133 -7.19 21.90 12.41
C SER A 133 -8.04 21.60 13.65
N ILE A 134 -9.35 21.74 13.54
CA ILE A 134 -10.29 21.40 14.62
C ILE A 134 -10.21 19.91 14.95
N ALA A 135 -10.21 19.04 13.94
CA ALA A 135 -10.08 17.60 14.13
C ALA A 135 -8.78 17.24 14.85
N THR A 136 -7.67 17.85 14.45
CA THR A 136 -6.36 17.67 15.08
C THR A 136 -6.38 18.06 16.57
N MET A 137 -6.97 19.20 16.88
CA MET A 137 -7.11 19.64 18.28
C MET A 137 -7.98 18.72 19.11
N MET A 138 -9.07 18.21 18.55
CA MET A 138 -9.98 17.30 19.23
C MET A 138 -9.31 15.95 19.48
N ASP A 139 -8.59 15.42 18.51
CA ASP A 139 -7.85 14.17 18.66
C ASP A 139 -6.76 14.30 19.73
N TRP A 140 -5.99 15.39 19.69
CA TRP A 140 -5.00 15.69 20.72
C TRP A 140 -5.62 15.76 22.11
N ALA A 141 -6.73 16.48 22.26
CA ALA A 141 -7.41 16.63 23.54
C ALA A 141 -7.87 15.27 24.08
N THR A 142 -8.38 14.40 23.22
CA THR A 142 -8.82 13.05 23.58
C THR A 142 -7.62 12.20 24.03
N GLU A 143 -6.52 12.22 23.28
CA GLU A 143 -5.30 11.46 23.60
C GLU A 143 -4.67 11.93 24.91
N GLN A 144 -4.67 13.23 25.16
CA GLN A 144 -4.06 13.83 26.36
C GLN A 144 -5.02 13.93 27.53
N ASN A 145 -6.29 13.54 27.38
CA ASN A 145 -7.33 13.73 28.37
C ASN A 145 -7.38 15.20 28.88
N ALA A 146 -7.32 16.14 27.95
CA ALA A 146 -7.21 17.57 28.19
C ALA A 146 -8.36 18.34 27.52
N GLN A 147 -8.49 19.63 27.81
CA GLN A 147 -9.40 20.51 27.11
C GLN A 147 -8.79 20.88 25.74
N TRP A 148 -9.63 20.94 24.69
CA TRP A 148 -9.15 21.31 23.35
C TRP A 148 -8.46 22.68 23.32
N SER A 149 -8.90 23.63 24.16
CA SER A 149 -8.32 24.97 24.28
C SER A 149 -6.87 24.95 24.79
N ASP A 150 -6.48 23.91 25.50
CA ASP A 150 -5.11 23.77 26.01
C ASP A 150 -4.09 23.51 24.89
N TYR A 151 -4.57 23.08 23.71
CA TYR A 151 -3.73 22.87 22.53
C TYR A 151 -2.88 24.10 22.18
N PHE A 152 -3.44 25.30 22.37
CA PHE A 152 -2.75 26.56 22.07
C PHE A 152 -1.75 27.02 23.12
N ARG A 153 -1.64 26.26 24.21
CA ARG A 153 -0.69 26.56 25.30
C ARG A 153 0.59 25.72 25.23
N LEU A 154 0.74 24.94 24.17
CA LEU A 154 1.91 24.07 23.99
C LEU A 154 3.19 24.86 23.68
#